data_10e20aa1e2c36252b0203c44e540a31e
#
_entry.id   10e20aa1e2c36252b0203c44e540a31e
#
_cell.length_a   1.000
_cell.length_b   1.000
_cell.length_c   1.000
_cell.angle_alpha   90.00
_cell.angle_beta   90.00
_cell.angle_gamma   90.00
#
_symmetry.space_group_name_H-M   'P 1'
#
loop_
_entity.id
_entity.type
_entity.pdbx_description
1 polymer ?
#
loop_
_entity_poly.entity_id
_entity_poly.type
_entity_poly.pdbx_seq_one_letter_code
_entity_poly.pdbx_strand_id
1 'polypeptide(L)'
;MKFIDFRDACVISRQTGEKDEWDNPVRSVVYDGECLYEEGGSGYSRSIITRAPTIFIPGVDVQIRINDYVTVTTEFGREITSIVQIVRDINMPWRTGVKVTRIELKQAQGD
;
A
#
# COMPACT_ATOMS: atom_id res chain seq x y z
N MET A 1 -21.94 -1.69 10.09
CA MET A 1 -21.03 -0.59 10.40
C MET A 1 -19.67 -0.84 9.80
N LYS A 2 -19.15 0.13 9.09
CA LYS A 2 -17.79 0.03 8.54
C LYS A 2 -16.81 0.61 9.54
N PHE A 3 -15.82 -0.17 9.89
CA PHE A 3 -14.75 0.30 10.78
C PHE A 3 -13.60 0.91 10.00
N ILE A 4 -13.44 0.52 8.75
CA ILE A 4 -12.43 1.06 7.86
C ILE A 4 -13.12 1.45 6.56
N ASP A 5 -12.88 2.67 6.13
CA ASP A 5 -13.42 3.19 4.89
C ASP A 5 -12.34 3.14 3.81
N PHE A 6 -12.45 2.18 2.91
CA PHE A 6 -11.49 2.01 1.82
C PHE A 6 -11.86 2.91 0.65
N ARG A 7 -11.60 4.20 0.80
CA ARG A 7 -12.01 5.22 -0.17
C ARG A 7 -10.98 5.54 -1.23
N ASP A 8 -9.81 4.95 -1.12
CA ASP A 8 -8.76 5.13 -2.11
C ASP A 8 -8.66 3.89 -2.99
N ALA A 9 -7.93 3.99 -4.07
CA ALA A 9 -7.70 2.86 -4.96
C ALA A 9 -6.21 2.62 -5.09
N CYS A 10 -5.81 1.37 -5.25
CA CYS A 10 -4.41 1.08 -5.50
C CYS A 10 -4.23 -0.06 -6.49
N VAL A 11 -3.10 -0.01 -7.17
CA VAL A 11 -2.64 -1.07 -8.03
C VAL A 11 -1.25 -1.47 -7.55
N ILE A 12 -1.07 -2.75 -7.28
CA ILE A 12 0.21 -3.28 -6.84
C ILE A 12 0.68 -4.26 -7.91
N SER A 13 1.92 -4.08 -8.37
CA SER A 13 2.47 -4.86 -9.45
C SER A 13 3.87 -5.33 -9.12
N ARG A 14 4.33 -6.34 -9.84
CA ARG A 14 5.64 -6.97 -9.64
C ARG A 14 6.31 -7.18 -10.98
N GLN A 15 7.61 -6.95 -11.04
CA GLN A 15 8.37 -7.28 -12.22
C GLN A 15 8.45 -8.79 -12.37
N THR A 16 8.21 -9.28 -13.59
CA THR A 16 8.21 -10.71 -13.87
C THR A 16 9.59 -11.25 -14.18
N GLY A 17 10.55 -10.38 -14.41
CA GLY A 17 11.87 -10.76 -14.87
C GLY A 17 11.97 -10.80 -16.39
N GLU A 18 10.86 -10.59 -17.07
CA GLU A 18 10.82 -10.55 -18.52
C GLU A 18 10.90 -9.11 -19.02
N LYS A 19 11.21 -8.95 -20.29
CA LYS A 19 11.22 -7.66 -20.95
C LYS A 19 10.35 -7.72 -22.19
N ASP A 20 9.73 -6.60 -22.50
CA ASP A 20 8.92 -6.50 -23.71
C ASP A 20 9.82 -6.26 -24.94
N GLU A 21 9.20 -6.07 -26.10
CA GLU A 21 9.93 -5.89 -27.35
C GLU A 21 10.75 -4.60 -27.39
N TRP A 22 10.47 -3.65 -26.50
CA TRP A 22 11.24 -2.40 -26.38
C TRP A 22 12.21 -2.42 -25.21
N ASP A 23 12.51 -3.62 -24.67
CA ASP A 23 13.44 -3.81 -23.57
C ASP A 23 12.98 -3.17 -22.26
N ASN A 24 11.68 -2.96 -22.10
CA ASN A 24 11.10 -2.46 -20.85
C ASN A 24 10.70 -3.62 -19.95
N PRO A 25 10.89 -3.50 -18.63
CA PRO A 25 10.47 -4.55 -17.70
C PRO A 25 8.97 -4.80 -17.78
N VAL A 26 8.59 -6.06 -17.85
CA VAL A 26 7.18 -6.47 -17.80
C VAL A 26 6.77 -6.60 -16.34
N ARG A 27 5.58 -6.07 -16.01
CA ARG A 27 5.03 -6.17 -14.67
C ARG A 27 3.72 -6.92 -14.69
N SER A 28 3.50 -7.68 -13.63
CA SER A 28 2.26 -8.39 -13.42
C SER A 28 1.51 -7.73 -12.27
N VAL A 29 0.23 -7.46 -12.45
CA VAL A 29 -0.60 -6.89 -11.39
C VAL A 29 -0.91 -7.99 -10.39
N VAL A 30 -0.61 -7.74 -9.12
CA VAL A 30 -0.90 -8.67 -8.02
C VAL A 30 -2.09 -8.23 -7.20
N TYR A 31 -2.44 -6.96 -7.22
CA TYR A 31 -3.63 -6.44 -6.58
C TYR A 31 -4.11 -5.20 -7.31
N ASP A 32 -5.41 -5.10 -7.52
CA ASP A 32 -6.04 -3.92 -8.11
C ASP A 32 -7.40 -3.77 -7.46
N GLY A 33 -7.54 -2.78 -6.62
CA GLY A 33 -8.79 -2.61 -5.89
C GLY A 33 -8.75 -1.48 -4.89
N GLU A 34 -9.69 -1.54 -3.96
CA GLU A 34 -9.84 -0.49 -2.96
C GLU A 34 -8.79 -0.61 -1.86
N CYS A 35 -8.48 0.52 -1.27
CA CYS A 35 -7.54 0.60 -0.16
C CYS A 35 -7.83 1.85 0.68
N LEU A 36 -7.16 1.93 1.81
CA LEU A 36 -7.11 3.15 2.60
C LEU A 36 -5.65 3.57 2.69
N TYR A 37 -5.36 4.77 2.22
CA TYR A 37 -4.01 5.32 2.27
C TYR A 37 -3.88 6.26 3.46
N GLU A 38 -2.87 6.03 4.27
CA GLU A 38 -2.52 6.95 5.36
C GLU A 38 -1.15 7.52 5.07
N GLU A 39 -1.10 8.84 4.91
CA GLU A 39 0.15 9.52 4.65
C GLU A 39 1.01 9.48 5.90
N GLY A 40 2.25 9.07 5.73
CA GLY A 40 3.20 9.13 6.80
C GLY A 40 3.60 10.56 7.07
N GLY A 41 4.28 10.77 8.16
CA GLY A 41 4.75 12.09 8.46
C GLY A 41 5.04 12.26 9.93
N SER A 42 5.57 13.41 10.28
CA SER A 42 5.94 13.72 11.63
C SER A 42 4.75 13.98 12.53
N GLY A 43 3.61 14.31 11.96
CA GLY A 43 2.44 14.62 12.75
C GLY A 43 2.71 15.69 13.77
N TYR A 44 2.01 15.63 14.89
CA TYR A 44 2.18 16.59 15.98
C TYR A 44 3.20 16.15 17.00
N SER A 45 3.82 15.02 16.77
CA SER A 45 4.73 14.48 17.76
C SER A 45 5.97 15.32 17.86
N ARG A 46 6.34 15.62 19.08
CA ARG A 46 7.63 16.26 19.32
C ARG A 46 8.77 15.27 19.18
N SER A 47 8.43 14.00 19.19
CA SER A 47 9.43 12.98 18.87
C SER A 47 9.63 13.05 17.36
N ILE A 48 10.83 12.79 16.96
CA ILE A 48 11.24 12.85 15.56
C ILE A 48 10.88 11.54 14.88
N ILE A 49 9.81 10.91 15.31
CA ILE A 49 9.40 9.65 14.73
C ILE A 49 8.61 9.94 13.45
N THR A 50 9.22 9.65 12.34
CA THR A 50 8.58 9.74 11.06
C THR A 50 7.92 8.41 10.75
N ARG A 51 6.64 8.43 10.46
CA ARG A 51 5.94 7.23 10.08
C ARG A 51 6.03 7.04 8.57
N ALA A 52 6.23 5.81 8.16
CA ALA A 52 6.18 5.48 6.75
C ALA A 52 4.74 5.58 6.25
N PRO A 53 4.53 5.99 5.01
CA PRO A 53 3.20 5.91 4.41
C PRO A 53 2.70 4.48 4.45
N THR A 54 1.41 4.31 4.71
CA THR A 54 0.83 2.99 4.91
C THR A 54 -0.44 2.87 4.11
N ILE A 55 -0.68 1.70 3.54
CA ILE A 55 -1.98 1.38 2.95
C ILE A 55 -2.56 0.16 3.64
N PHE A 56 -3.89 0.16 3.75
CA PHE A 56 -4.65 -0.96 4.26
C PHE A 56 -5.53 -1.47 3.13
N ILE A 57 -5.49 -2.77 2.88
CA ILE A 57 -6.37 -3.38 1.89
C ILE A 57 -7.21 -4.45 2.57
N PRO A 58 -8.46 -4.66 2.09
CA PRO A 58 -9.32 -5.66 2.72
C PRO A 58 -8.81 -7.07 2.48
N GLY A 59 -8.93 -7.92 3.49
CA GLY A 59 -8.51 -9.31 3.41
C GLY A 59 -7.08 -9.53 3.83
N VAL A 60 -6.69 -10.79 3.93
CA VAL A 60 -5.35 -11.19 4.37
C VAL A 60 -4.66 -12.15 3.40
N ASP A 61 -5.35 -12.63 2.39
CA ASP A 61 -4.79 -13.62 1.46
C ASP A 61 -4.25 -12.96 0.20
N VAL A 62 -3.63 -11.80 0.37
CA VAL A 62 -3.13 -11.02 -0.77
C VAL A 62 -1.69 -11.40 -1.03
N GLN A 63 -1.35 -11.63 -2.29
CA GLN A 63 -0.04 -12.10 -2.69
C GLN A 63 0.94 -10.94 -2.89
N ILE A 64 1.05 -10.08 -1.88
CA ILE A 64 1.91 -8.90 -1.95
C ILE A 64 3.25 -9.21 -1.29
N ARG A 65 4.33 -8.76 -1.89
CA ARG A 65 5.69 -9.00 -1.40
C ARG A 65 6.46 -7.70 -1.26
N ILE A 66 7.48 -7.75 -0.43
CA ILE A 66 8.44 -6.65 -0.31
C ILE A 66 9.04 -6.35 -1.69
N ASN A 67 9.19 -5.08 -1.99
CA ASN A 67 9.70 -4.53 -3.24
C ASN A 67 8.68 -4.51 -4.39
N ASP A 68 7.44 -4.91 -4.15
CA ASP A 68 6.41 -4.70 -5.16
C ASP A 68 6.17 -3.21 -5.36
N TYR A 69 5.72 -2.84 -6.55
CA TYR A 69 5.41 -1.45 -6.89
C TYR A 69 3.97 -1.15 -6.57
N VAL A 70 3.74 0.01 -5.98
CA VAL A 70 2.40 0.44 -5.57
C VAL A 70 2.10 1.79 -6.18
N THR A 71 0.93 1.91 -6.79
CA THR A 71 0.38 3.20 -7.21
C THR A 71 -0.96 3.37 -6.50
N VAL A 72 -1.06 4.41 -5.68
CA VAL A 72 -2.28 4.73 -4.96
C VAL A 72 -2.90 5.96 -5.61
N THR A 73 -4.21 5.89 -5.86
CA THR A 73 -4.99 7.05 -6.27
C THR A 73 -5.96 7.38 -5.14
N THR A 74 -5.78 8.53 -4.52
CA THR A 74 -6.63 8.93 -3.41
C THR A 74 -8.00 9.36 -3.92
N GLU A 75 -8.97 9.45 -3.01
CA GLU A 75 -10.32 9.88 -3.36
C GLU A 75 -10.35 11.28 -3.99
N PHE A 76 -9.32 12.07 -3.74
CA PHE A 76 -9.21 13.42 -4.32
C PHE A 76 -8.42 13.45 -5.63
N GLY A 77 -8.06 12.28 -6.16
CA GLY A 77 -7.37 12.19 -7.43
C GLY A 77 -5.86 12.32 -7.36
N ARG A 78 -5.29 12.41 -6.17
CA ARG A 78 -3.83 12.45 -6.01
C ARG A 78 -3.25 11.08 -6.25
N GLU A 79 -2.21 11.00 -7.05
CA GLU A 79 -1.53 9.74 -7.35
C GLU A 79 -0.20 9.67 -6.62
N ILE A 80 0.04 8.55 -5.96
CA ILE A 80 1.26 8.32 -5.17
C ILE A 80 1.86 6.99 -5.60
N THR A 81 3.13 6.99 -5.94
CA THR A 81 3.84 5.79 -6.36
C THR A 81 4.95 5.48 -5.35
N SER A 82 5.04 4.24 -4.95
CA SER A 82 6.04 3.82 -3.97
C SER A 82 6.35 2.33 -4.11
N ILE A 83 7.12 1.80 -3.18
CA ILE A 83 7.54 0.42 -3.14
C ILE A 83 7.16 -0.16 -1.79
N VAL A 84 6.70 -1.41 -1.79
CA VAL A 84 6.34 -2.11 -0.56
C VAL A 84 7.59 -2.39 0.27
N GLN A 85 7.56 -1.98 1.52
CA GLN A 85 8.64 -2.20 2.46
C GLN A 85 8.32 -3.29 3.48
N ILE A 86 7.11 -3.29 4.02
CA ILE A 86 6.66 -4.26 5.02
C ILE A 86 5.23 -4.66 4.71
N VAL A 87 4.94 -5.94 4.86
CA VAL A 87 3.57 -6.46 4.72
C VAL A 87 3.19 -7.18 6.00
N ARG A 88 2.03 -6.87 6.56
CA ARG A 88 1.51 -7.53 7.76
C ARG A 88 0.03 -7.80 7.62
N ASP A 89 -0.38 -8.99 7.97
CA ASP A 89 -1.79 -9.33 8.08
C ASP A 89 -2.27 -8.95 9.47
N ILE A 90 -3.39 -8.23 9.51
CA ILE A 90 -3.96 -7.77 10.77
C ILE A 90 -5.37 -8.34 10.90
N ASN A 91 -5.59 -9.05 11.99
CA ASN A 91 -6.92 -9.52 12.36
C ASN A 91 -7.40 -8.66 13.52
N MET A 92 -8.52 -8.00 13.34
CA MET A 92 -9.11 -7.14 14.36
C MET A 92 -10.33 -7.82 14.95
N PRO A 93 -10.16 -8.79 15.86
CA PRO A 93 -11.30 -9.56 16.38
C PRO A 93 -12.31 -8.70 17.14
N TRP A 94 -11.84 -7.62 17.77
CA TRP A 94 -12.72 -6.70 18.47
C TRP A 94 -13.63 -5.92 17.51
N ARG A 95 -13.38 -6.00 16.23
CA ARG A 95 -14.18 -5.35 15.19
C ARG A 95 -14.89 -6.37 14.33
N THR A 96 -15.40 -7.40 14.94
CA THR A 96 -16.23 -8.41 14.29
C THR A 96 -15.47 -9.19 13.22
N GLY A 97 -14.20 -9.51 13.51
CA GLY A 97 -13.41 -10.34 12.62
C GLY A 97 -12.92 -9.64 11.37
N VAL A 98 -12.85 -8.32 11.39
CA VAL A 98 -12.30 -7.58 10.25
C VAL A 98 -10.83 -7.96 10.05
N LYS A 99 -10.50 -8.34 8.83
CA LYS A 99 -9.14 -8.70 8.45
C LYS A 99 -8.66 -7.73 7.38
N VAL A 100 -7.47 -7.21 7.57
CA VAL A 100 -6.86 -6.30 6.62
C VAL A 100 -5.39 -6.66 6.45
N THR A 101 -4.84 -6.30 5.31
CA THR A 101 -3.39 -6.37 5.09
C THR A 101 -2.87 -4.95 5.20
N ARG A 102 -1.94 -4.76 6.11
CA ARG A 102 -1.26 -3.48 6.29
C ARG A 102 0.05 -3.51 5.54
N ILE A 103 0.23 -2.54 4.67
CA ILE A 103 1.42 -2.44 3.84
C ILE A 103 2.09 -1.11 4.14
N GLU A 104 3.32 -1.18 4.64
CA GLU A 104 4.13 0.02 4.82
C GLU A 104 4.94 0.24 3.56
N LEU A 105 4.86 1.44 3.05
CA LEU A 105 5.53 1.83 1.83
C LEU A 105 6.87 2.46 2.15
N LYS A 106 7.80 2.38 1.21
CA LYS A 106 9.07 3.03 1.39
C LYS A 106 8.83 4.53 1.49
N GLN A 107 9.40 5.14 2.52
CA GLN A 107 9.26 6.56 2.71
C GLN A 107 10.00 7.29 1.59
N ALA A 108 9.32 8.26 1.00
CA ALA A 108 9.94 9.09 0.00
C ALA A 108 11.12 9.81 0.62
N GLN A 109 12.24 9.77 -0.07
CA GLN A 109 13.40 10.53 0.37
C GLN A 109 13.10 11.99 0.14
N GLY A 110 13.05 12.74 1.21
CA GLY A 110 12.85 14.17 1.09
C GLY A 110 14.03 14.78 0.36
N ASP A 111 13.73 15.55 -0.61
CA ASP A 111 14.75 16.29 -1.35
C ASP A 111 14.94 17.65 -0.73
#